data_239c9e0e7e9e45a9b7e1452be7d0250d
#
_entry.id   239c9e0e7e9e45a9b7e1452be7d0250d
#
_cell.length_a   1.000
_cell.length_b   1.000
_cell.length_c   1.000
_cell.angle_alpha   90.00
_cell.angle_beta   90.00
_cell.angle_gamma   90.00
#
_symmetry.space_group_name_H-M   'P 1'
#
loop_
_entity.id
_entity.type
_entity.pdbx_description
1 polymer ?
#
loop_
_entity_poly.entity_id
_entity_poly.type
_entity_poly.pdbx_seq_one_letter_code
_entity_poly.pdbx_strand_id
1 'polypeptide(L)'
;MMLRAGLLLASCLLAGCEQVGSDEAGESRFPAPDRPVSEVVAYQFSTEDARDRRGEAQKVMDLAEIEPGMTVADIGAGNGYYTVRLAPRVGDRGRVLAQDIDPEALRTLARRVERQRLDNVSIRLGEPADPKLPANSFDRIFMVHMYHEIQQPYEFLWNMWPALREDGQVIVVDVDRPTDQHGIDPLLLSCEFRRAGYELVAFKDAPELSGYYAQFKAAESRPEPEEIIPCSADGDNGV
;
A
#
# COMPACT_ATOMS: atom_id res chain seq x y z
N MET A 1 85.61 -31.49 -0.22
CA MET A 1 84.27 -32.01 -0.05
C MET A 1 83.41 -30.82 0.40
N MET A 2 82.77 -30.13 -0.52
CA MET A 2 82.05 -28.84 -0.22
C MET A 2 80.52 -29.13 -0.15
N LEU A 3 79.94 -28.86 1.01
CA LEU A 3 78.51 -28.92 1.22
C LEU A 3 77.87 -27.59 0.81
N ARG A 4 76.99 -27.61 -0.18
CA ARG A 4 76.17 -26.44 -0.56
C ARG A 4 74.85 -26.48 0.21
N ALA A 5 74.64 -25.49 1.07
CA ALA A 5 73.36 -25.22 1.72
C ALA A 5 72.43 -24.49 0.74
N GLY A 6 71.26 -25.09 0.46
CA GLY A 6 70.20 -24.46 -0.34
C GLY A 6 69.28 -23.64 0.57
N LEU A 7 69.09 -22.38 0.23
CA LEU A 7 68.18 -21.45 0.88
C LEU A 7 66.81 -21.54 0.24
N LEU A 8 65.81 -22.06 0.93
CA LEU A 8 64.43 -22.08 0.51
C LEU A 8 63.76 -20.74 0.89
N LEU A 9 63.41 -19.91 -0.11
CA LEU A 9 62.57 -18.76 0.08
C LEU A 9 61.11 -19.24 0.15
N ALA A 10 60.48 -19.03 1.32
CA ALA A 10 59.04 -19.19 1.47
C ALA A 10 58.33 -17.88 1.02
N SER A 11 57.63 -17.92 -0.08
CA SER A 11 56.75 -16.84 -0.53
C SER A 11 55.45 -16.87 0.27
N CYS A 12 55.24 -15.91 1.17
CA CYS A 12 53.93 -15.67 1.79
C CYS A 12 52.99 -15.02 0.76
N LEU A 13 52.00 -15.75 0.30
CA LEU A 13 50.85 -15.24 -0.41
C LEU A 13 49.95 -14.55 0.63
N LEU A 14 49.91 -13.21 0.58
CA LEU A 14 48.92 -12.41 1.26
C LEU A 14 47.61 -12.56 0.47
N ALA A 15 46.69 -13.38 1.02
CA ALA A 15 45.30 -13.38 0.58
C ALA A 15 44.67 -12.06 1.03
N GLY A 16 44.46 -11.15 0.08
CA GLY A 16 43.62 -9.98 0.30
C GLY A 16 42.19 -10.45 0.57
N CYS A 17 41.66 -10.17 1.77
CA CYS A 17 40.23 -10.18 1.97
C CYS A 17 39.65 -9.00 1.18
N GLU A 18 39.00 -9.31 0.05
CA GLU A 18 38.05 -8.38 -0.54
C GLU A 18 36.92 -8.21 0.48
N GLN A 19 36.86 -7.02 1.08
CA GLN A 19 35.67 -6.59 1.78
C GLN A 19 34.54 -6.54 0.73
N VAL A 20 33.60 -7.48 0.83
CA VAL A 20 32.30 -7.36 0.19
C VAL A 20 31.70 -6.05 0.70
N GLY A 21 31.61 -5.07 -0.20
CA GLY A 21 30.99 -3.79 0.11
C GLY A 21 29.59 -4.06 0.65
N SER A 22 29.29 -3.50 1.81
CA SER A 22 27.91 -3.32 2.26
C SER A 22 27.17 -2.67 1.10
N ASP A 23 26.13 -3.31 0.62
CA ASP A 23 25.18 -2.70 -0.31
C ASP A 23 24.77 -1.34 0.28
N GLU A 24 25.29 -0.28 -0.30
CA GLU A 24 24.74 1.06 -0.09
C GLU A 24 23.30 0.94 -0.59
N ALA A 25 22.33 0.96 0.33
CA ALA A 25 20.93 1.16 -0.02
C ALA A 25 20.89 2.46 -0.82
N GLY A 26 20.71 2.34 -2.14
CA GLY A 26 20.69 3.50 -3.03
C GLY A 26 19.67 4.50 -2.51
N GLU A 27 20.06 5.76 -2.48
CA GLU A 27 19.17 6.85 -2.07
C GLU A 27 17.88 6.75 -2.87
N SER A 28 16.73 6.70 -2.18
CA SER A 28 15.44 6.55 -2.85
C SER A 28 15.25 7.71 -3.84
N ARG A 29 14.79 7.40 -5.06
CA ARG A 29 14.43 8.40 -6.07
C ARG A 29 13.21 9.23 -5.66
N PHE A 30 12.46 8.77 -4.67
CA PHE A 30 11.25 9.42 -4.18
C PHE A 30 11.56 10.29 -2.96
N PRO A 31 10.90 11.45 -2.83
CA PRO A 31 11.05 12.26 -1.64
C PRO A 31 10.43 11.56 -0.41
N ALA A 32 11.00 11.80 0.76
CA ALA A 32 10.37 11.43 2.01
C ALA A 32 9.11 12.27 2.24
N PRO A 33 8.07 11.73 2.93
CA PRO A 33 6.92 12.53 3.33
C PRO A 33 7.33 13.58 4.37
N ASP A 34 6.78 14.78 4.26
CA ASP A 34 6.95 15.87 5.25
C ASP A 34 5.80 15.81 6.28
N ARG A 35 5.65 14.66 6.91
CA ARG A 35 4.68 14.35 7.98
C ARG A 35 5.19 13.20 8.83
N PRO A 36 4.79 13.13 10.12
CA PRO A 36 4.99 11.89 10.88
C PRO A 36 4.21 10.75 10.24
N VAL A 37 4.63 9.51 10.49
CA VAL A 37 3.97 8.30 10.01
C VAL A 37 3.61 7.44 11.21
N SER A 38 2.36 6.98 11.27
CA SER A 38 1.94 6.03 12.30
C SER A 38 2.72 4.73 12.21
N GLU A 39 3.01 4.13 13.37
CA GLU A 39 3.50 2.76 13.39
C GLU A 39 2.43 1.83 12.80
N VAL A 40 2.88 0.83 12.04
CA VAL A 40 2.00 -0.23 11.56
C VAL A 40 1.52 -1.01 12.78
N VAL A 41 0.26 -0.82 13.15
CA VAL A 41 -0.36 -1.57 14.22
C VAL A 41 -1.24 -2.66 13.64
N ALA A 42 -0.86 -3.90 13.90
CA ALA A 42 -1.65 -5.08 13.55
C ALA A 42 -3.03 -5.12 14.26
N TYR A 43 -3.44 -4.02 14.90
CA TYR A 43 -4.67 -3.95 15.66
C TYR A 43 -5.79 -3.33 14.84
N GLN A 44 -6.90 -3.99 14.87
CA GLN A 44 -8.14 -3.56 14.24
C GLN A 44 -8.54 -2.17 14.77
N PHE A 45 -8.70 -1.22 13.87
CA PHE A 45 -9.25 0.11 14.16
C PHE A 45 -10.55 0.02 14.96
N SER A 46 -11.35 -1.02 14.71
CA SER A 46 -12.48 -1.43 15.54
C SER A 46 -12.83 -2.89 15.25
N THR A 47 -13.60 -3.53 16.15
CA THR A 47 -14.02 -4.91 15.91
C THR A 47 -14.91 -5.01 14.66
N GLU A 48 -14.85 -6.15 13.96
CA GLU A 48 -15.71 -6.40 12.79
C GLU A 48 -17.20 -6.21 13.12
N ASP A 49 -17.64 -6.69 14.27
CA ASP A 49 -19.02 -6.51 14.72
C ASP A 49 -19.43 -5.03 14.89
N ALA A 50 -18.51 -4.17 15.34
CA ALA A 50 -18.77 -2.75 15.46
C ALA A 50 -18.83 -2.07 14.08
N ARG A 51 -17.99 -2.47 13.16
CA ARG A 51 -17.99 -2.02 11.77
C ARG A 51 -19.26 -2.48 11.03
N ASP A 52 -19.67 -3.72 11.23
CA ASP A 52 -20.91 -4.28 10.65
C ASP A 52 -22.17 -3.60 11.21
N ARG A 53 -22.23 -3.31 12.52
CA ARG A 53 -23.36 -2.55 13.09
C ARG A 53 -23.51 -1.16 12.47
N ARG A 54 -22.43 -0.53 12.04
CA ARG A 54 -22.45 0.75 11.31
C ARG A 54 -22.76 0.58 9.82
N GLY A 55 -22.73 -0.64 9.31
CA GLY A 55 -22.85 -0.95 7.89
C GLY A 55 -21.70 -0.41 7.05
N GLU A 56 -20.51 -0.31 7.64
CA GLU A 56 -19.35 0.37 7.06
C GLU A 56 -19.00 -0.17 5.66
N ALA A 57 -18.71 -1.46 5.55
CA ALA A 57 -18.31 -2.05 4.27
C ALA A 57 -19.40 -1.88 3.19
N GLN A 58 -20.68 -2.07 3.57
CA GLN A 58 -21.78 -1.90 2.62
C GLN A 58 -21.83 -0.46 2.09
N LYS A 59 -21.76 0.53 2.99
CA LYS A 59 -21.80 1.95 2.61
C LYS A 59 -20.62 2.34 1.71
N VAL A 60 -19.42 1.88 2.05
CA VAL A 60 -18.22 2.16 1.25
C VAL A 60 -18.31 1.50 -0.13
N MET A 61 -18.75 0.24 -0.19
CA MET A 61 -18.97 -0.45 -1.48
C MET A 61 -20.06 0.21 -2.33
N ASP A 62 -21.11 0.75 -1.72
CA ASP A 62 -22.16 1.50 -2.43
C ASP A 62 -21.63 2.83 -2.95
N LEU A 63 -20.86 3.58 -2.15
CA LEU A 63 -20.22 4.83 -2.59
C LEU A 63 -19.18 4.58 -3.71
N ALA A 64 -18.46 3.47 -3.64
CA ALA A 64 -17.49 3.06 -4.65
C ALA A 64 -18.14 2.43 -5.90
N GLU A 65 -19.48 2.32 -5.92
CA GLU A 65 -20.25 1.75 -7.02
C GLU A 65 -19.75 0.34 -7.41
N ILE A 66 -19.56 -0.53 -6.40
CA ILE A 66 -19.08 -1.88 -6.66
C ILE A 66 -20.20 -2.71 -7.29
N GLU A 67 -19.93 -3.19 -8.51
CA GLU A 67 -20.84 -3.98 -9.33
C GLU A 67 -20.33 -5.42 -9.55
N PRO A 68 -21.24 -6.36 -9.82
CA PRO A 68 -20.87 -7.72 -10.20
C PRO A 68 -19.99 -7.77 -11.46
N GLY A 69 -18.90 -8.52 -11.40
CA GLY A 69 -17.94 -8.65 -12.50
C GLY A 69 -16.71 -7.76 -12.36
N MET A 70 -16.70 -6.79 -11.46
CA MET A 70 -15.52 -5.94 -11.21
C MET A 70 -14.35 -6.74 -10.66
N THR A 71 -13.14 -6.27 -10.96
CA THR A 71 -11.89 -6.71 -10.33
C THR A 71 -11.44 -5.63 -9.35
N VAL A 72 -11.31 -5.99 -8.08
CA VAL A 72 -10.97 -5.06 -7.01
C VAL A 72 -9.74 -5.52 -6.23
N ALA A 73 -8.97 -4.56 -5.70
CA ALA A 73 -7.90 -4.83 -4.75
C ALA A 73 -8.30 -4.31 -3.37
N ASP A 74 -7.94 -5.07 -2.32
CA ASP A 74 -8.07 -4.71 -0.91
C ASP A 74 -6.64 -4.61 -0.36
N ILE A 75 -6.16 -3.38 -0.18
CA ILE A 75 -4.79 -3.07 0.26
C ILE A 75 -4.77 -2.88 1.77
N GLY A 76 -3.78 -3.50 2.45
CA GLY A 76 -3.78 -3.58 3.90
C GLY A 76 -4.94 -4.45 4.39
N ALA A 77 -5.17 -5.57 3.70
CA ALA A 77 -6.35 -6.41 3.91
C ALA A 77 -6.45 -7.00 5.33
N GLY A 78 -5.33 -7.12 6.05
CA GLY A 78 -5.27 -7.69 7.38
C GLY A 78 -5.92 -9.08 7.44
N ASN A 79 -6.87 -9.24 8.34
CA ASN A 79 -7.66 -10.47 8.50
C ASN A 79 -8.86 -10.58 7.51
N GLY A 80 -8.96 -9.64 6.55
CA GLY A 80 -9.89 -9.71 5.43
C GLY A 80 -11.29 -9.17 5.69
N TYR A 81 -11.43 -8.12 6.51
CA TYR A 81 -12.73 -7.51 6.76
C TYR A 81 -13.43 -7.08 5.47
N TYR A 82 -12.73 -6.31 4.60
CA TYR A 82 -13.26 -5.92 3.29
C TYR A 82 -13.23 -7.08 2.30
N THR A 83 -12.15 -7.85 2.24
CA THR A 83 -11.97 -8.96 1.31
C THR A 83 -13.20 -9.89 1.26
N VAL A 84 -13.68 -10.36 2.43
CA VAL A 84 -14.79 -11.32 2.48
C VAL A 84 -16.15 -10.71 2.18
N ARG A 85 -16.27 -9.38 2.19
CA ARG A 85 -17.48 -8.63 1.83
C ARG A 85 -17.47 -8.19 0.38
N LEU A 86 -16.29 -7.88 -0.17
CA LEU A 86 -16.09 -7.59 -1.59
C LEU A 86 -16.33 -8.83 -2.46
N ALA A 87 -15.86 -10.01 -2.01
CA ALA A 87 -15.94 -11.25 -2.79
C ALA A 87 -17.38 -11.59 -3.25
N PRO A 88 -18.40 -11.65 -2.37
CA PRO A 88 -19.79 -11.87 -2.81
C PRO A 88 -20.37 -10.67 -3.57
N ARG A 89 -19.89 -9.43 -3.30
CA ARG A 89 -20.38 -8.23 -3.97
C ARG A 89 -20.01 -8.19 -5.44
N VAL A 90 -18.75 -8.54 -5.77
CA VAL A 90 -18.30 -8.63 -7.19
C VAL A 90 -18.78 -9.92 -7.87
N GLY A 91 -19.22 -10.92 -7.09
CA GLY A 91 -19.77 -12.19 -7.59
C GLY A 91 -18.76 -13.07 -8.32
N ASP A 92 -19.23 -14.19 -8.86
CA ASP A 92 -18.39 -15.27 -9.43
C ASP A 92 -17.56 -14.82 -10.65
N ARG A 93 -18.02 -13.81 -11.39
CA ARG A 93 -17.31 -13.25 -12.54
C ARG A 93 -16.33 -12.16 -12.17
N GLY A 94 -16.46 -11.58 -10.97
CA GLY A 94 -15.52 -10.61 -10.43
C GLY A 94 -14.33 -11.27 -9.76
N ARG A 95 -13.36 -10.45 -9.35
CA ARG A 95 -12.15 -10.91 -8.65
C ARG A 95 -11.81 -9.95 -7.52
N VAL A 96 -11.27 -10.50 -6.44
CA VAL A 96 -10.70 -9.73 -5.34
C VAL A 96 -9.25 -10.13 -5.17
N LEU A 97 -8.34 -9.17 -5.18
CA LEU A 97 -6.95 -9.35 -4.75
C LEU A 97 -6.79 -8.73 -3.37
N ALA A 98 -6.56 -9.54 -2.36
CA ALA A 98 -6.23 -9.09 -1.02
C ALA A 98 -4.71 -9.00 -0.86
N GLN A 99 -4.22 -7.81 -0.53
CA GLN A 99 -2.79 -7.54 -0.37
C GLN A 99 -2.50 -7.05 1.04
N ASP A 100 -1.41 -7.52 1.62
CA ASP A 100 -0.86 -7.01 2.88
C ASP A 100 0.66 -7.20 2.89
N ILE A 101 1.36 -6.49 3.76
CA ILE A 101 2.80 -6.66 4.00
C ILE A 101 3.09 -7.65 5.14
N ASP A 102 2.08 -7.98 5.96
CA ASP A 102 2.20 -8.96 7.04
C ASP A 102 1.86 -10.38 6.57
N PRO A 103 2.84 -11.28 6.48
CA PRO A 103 2.59 -12.66 6.08
C PRO A 103 1.74 -13.46 7.07
N GLU A 104 1.68 -13.08 8.36
CA GLU A 104 0.81 -13.76 9.34
C GLU A 104 -0.66 -13.37 9.14
N ALA A 105 -0.93 -12.08 8.91
CA ALA A 105 -2.26 -11.62 8.54
C ALA A 105 -2.76 -12.35 7.29
N LEU A 106 -1.93 -12.44 6.25
CA LEU A 106 -2.26 -13.15 5.02
C LEU A 106 -2.50 -14.65 5.23
N ARG A 107 -1.75 -15.32 6.10
CA ARG A 107 -2.02 -16.72 6.46
C ARG A 107 -3.37 -16.89 7.15
N THR A 108 -3.74 -15.94 8.00
CA THR A 108 -5.04 -15.93 8.68
C THR A 108 -6.17 -15.68 7.69
N LEU A 109 -5.98 -14.73 6.79
CA LEU A 109 -6.91 -14.45 5.69
C LEU A 109 -7.08 -15.66 4.77
N ALA A 110 -5.99 -16.33 4.38
CA ALA A 110 -6.06 -17.53 3.52
C ALA A 110 -6.96 -18.61 4.12
N ARG A 111 -6.78 -18.90 5.42
CA ARG A 111 -7.66 -19.86 6.13
C ARG A 111 -9.12 -19.39 6.18
N ARG A 112 -9.36 -18.07 6.24
CA ARG A 112 -10.71 -17.50 6.21
C ARG A 112 -11.36 -17.67 4.84
N VAL A 113 -10.63 -17.33 3.77
CA VAL A 113 -11.05 -17.49 2.37
C VAL A 113 -11.42 -18.94 2.07
N GLU A 114 -10.56 -19.89 2.46
CA GLU A 114 -10.82 -21.32 2.29
C GLU A 114 -12.07 -21.79 3.04
N ARG A 115 -12.21 -21.45 4.33
CA ARG A 115 -13.40 -21.81 5.14
C ARG A 115 -14.70 -21.27 4.56
N GLN A 116 -14.66 -20.06 3.97
CA GLN A 116 -15.82 -19.41 3.38
C GLN A 116 -16.03 -19.77 1.90
N ARG A 117 -15.12 -20.55 1.30
CA ARG A 117 -15.15 -20.99 -0.10
C ARG A 117 -15.26 -19.81 -1.07
N LEU A 118 -14.39 -18.81 -0.89
CA LEU A 118 -14.36 -17.62 -1.73
C LEU A 118 -13.40 -17.86 -2.92
N ASP A 119 -13.86 -18.55 -3.94
CA ASP A 119 -13.05 -18.99 -5.08
C ASP A 119 -12.60 -17.83 -6.00
N ASN A 120 -13.17 -16.64 -5.82
CA ASN A 120 -12.85 -15.43 -6.56
C ASN A 120 -11.85 -14.51 -5.83
N VAL A 121 -11.24 -14.98 -4.73
CA VAL A 121 -10.23 -14.23 -3.96
C VAL A 121 -8.84 -14.77 -4.22
N SER A 122 -7.91 -13.87 -4.47
CA SER A 122 -6.47 -14.12 -4.53
C SER A 122 -5.75 -13.34 -3.43
N ILE A 123 -4.63 -13.86 -2.94
CA ILE A 123 -3.86 -13.25 -1.86
C ILE A 123 -2.46 -12.94 -2.34
N ARG A 124 -1.92 -11.76 -1.98
CA ARG A 124 -0.60 -11.29 -2.38
C ARG A 124 0.13 -10.65 -1.22
N LEU A 125 1.38 -11.06 -1.03
CA LEU A 125 2.33 -10.35 -0.17
C LEU A 125 2.90 -9.18 -0.98
N GLY A 126 2.75 -7.97 -0.45
CA GLY A 126 3.37 -6.76 -0.96
C GLY A 126 4.63 -6.37 -0.20
N GLU A 127 5.17 -5.22 -0.53
CA GLU A 127 6.29 -4.57 0.15
C GLU A 127 5.84 -3.21 0.69
N PRO A 128 6.53 -2.61 1.68
CA PRO A 128 6.12 -1.35 2.29
C PRO A 128 5.92 -0.19 1.30
N ALA A 129 6.74 -0.14 0.23
CA ALA A 129 6.67 0.90 -0.79
C ALA A 129 6.09 0.40 -2.13
N ASP A 130 5.69 -0.88 -2.23
CA ASP A 130 5.16 -1.45 -3.47
C ASP A 130 4.09 -2.52 -3.16
N PRO A 131 2.82 -2.26 -3.48
CA PRO A 131 1.77 -3.26 -3.27
C PRO A 131 1.88 -4.47 -4.23
N LYS A 132 2.82 -4.47 -5.19
CA LYS A 132 3.06 -5.55 -6.16
C LYS A 132 1.81 -5.91 -6.98
N LEU A 133 1.03 -4.92 -7.33
CA LEU A 133 -0.19 -5.12 -8.10
C LEU A 133 0.10 -5.33 -9.60
N PRO A 134 -0.63 -6.21 -10.29
CA PRO A 134 -0.52 -6.35 -11.74
C PRO A 134 -1.07 -5.09 -12.44
N ALA A 135 -0.37 -4.67 -13.51
CA ALA A 135 -0.77 -3.50 -14.29
C ALA A 135 -2.13 -3.71 -14.99
N ASN A 136 -2.88 -2.61 -15.18
CA ASN A 136 -4.15 -2.54 -15.91
C ASN A 136 -5.16 -3.62 -15.49
N SER A 137 -5.34 -3.80 -14.18
CA SER A 137 -6.08 -4.94 -13.64
C SER A 137 -7.31 -4.57 -12.83
N PHE A 138 -7.35 -3.39 -12.21
CA PHE A 138 -8.35 -3.08 -11.20
C PHE A 138 -9.32 -1.98 -11.62
N ASP A 139 -10.62 -2.25 -11.40
CA ASP A 139 -11.68 -1.27 -11.48
C ASP A 139 -11.73 -0.41 -10.21
N ARG A 140 -11.41 -1.01 -9.04
CA ARG A 140 -11.30 -0.30 -7.75
C ARG A 140 -10.16 -0.87 -6.93
N ILE A 141 -9.45 0.03 -6.23
CA ILE A 141 -8.43 -0.31 -5.23
C ILE A 141 -8.86 0.32 -3.91
N PHE A 142 -9.02 -0.49 -2.88
CA PHE A 142 -9.44 -0.06 -1.54
C PHE A 142 -8.24 0.11 -0.63
N MET A 143 -8.19 1.23 0.08
CA MET A 143 -7.23 1.57 1.13
C MET A 143 -8.03 2.11 2.32
N VAL A 144 -8.38 1.24 3.26
CA VAL A 144 -9.30 1.59 4.33
C VAL A 144 -8.60 1.53 5.68
N HIS A 145 -8.49 2.69 6.34
CA HIS A 145 -7.83 2.88 7.64
C HIS A 145 -6.38 2.37 7.66
N MET A 146 -5.61 2.61 6.58
CA MET A 146 -4.23 2.15 6.47
C MET A 146 -3.28 3.14 5.78
N TYR A 147 -3.80 4.12 5.02
CA TYR A 147 -2.94 5.01 4.24
C TYR A 147 -1.98 5.82 5.14
N HIS A 148 -2.41 6.22 6.31
CA HIS A 148 -1.61 6.96 7.30
C HIS A 148 -0.40 6.16 7.83
N GLU A 149 -0.36 4.84 7.63
CA GLU A 149 0.74 3.95 8.03
C GLU A 149 1.80 3.81 6.93
N ILE A 150 1.56 4.31 5.70
CA ILE A 150 2.50 4.18 4.60
C ILE A 150 3.68 5.13 4.82
N GLN A 151 4.88 4.56 4.98
CA GLN A 151 6.10 5.30 5.25
C GLN A 151 6.66 6.02 4.03
N GLN A 152 6.42 5.49 2.84
CA GLN A 152 6.88 6.04 1.55
C GLN A 152 5.68 6.23 0.61
N PRO A 153 4.77 7.20 0.91
CA PRO A 153 3.51 7.33 0.20
C PRO A 153 3.68 7.63 -1.27
N TYR A 154 4.67 8.44 -1.66
CA TYR A 154 4.90 8.79 -3.07
C TYR A 154 5.34 7.59 -3.89
N GLU A 155 6.29 6.79 -3.37
CA GLU A 155 6.74 5.57 -4.02
C GLU A 155 5.62 4.53 -4.11
N PHE A 156 4.88 4.36 -3.02
CA PHE A 156 3.74 3.44 -2.97
C PHE A 156 2.65 3.78 -4.00
N LEU A 157 2.22 5.04 -4.02
CA LEU A 157 1.22 5.53 -4.97
C LEU A 157 1.72 5.44 -6.41
N TRP A 158 2.99 5.77 -6.64
CA TRP A 158 3.62 5.68 -7.95
C TRP A 158 3.66 4.24 -8.47
N ASN A 159 4.02 3.27 -7.62
CA ASN A 159 4.02 1.85 -7.95
C ASN A 159 2.61 1.28 -8.13
N MET A 160 1.62 1.83 -7.42
CA MET A 160 0.21 1.43 -7.54
C MET A 160 -0.45 1.96 -8.82
N TRP A 161 -0.04 3.13 -9.32
CA TRP A 161 -0.68 3.84 -10.44
C TRP A 161 -0.92 2.96 -11.68
N PRO A 162 0.04 2.14 -12.17
CA PRO A 162 -0.16 1.31 -13.36
C PRO A 162 -1.18 0.20 -13.18
N ALA A 163 -1.58 -0.11 -11.95
CA ALA A 163 -2.52 -1.20 -11.67
C ALA A 163 -3.97 -0.85 -12.00
N LEU A 164 -4.29 0.45 -12.06
CA LEU A 164 -5.63 0.92 -12.44
C LEU A 164 -5.91 0.67 -13.93
N ARG A 165 -7.13 0.27 -14.22
CA ARG A 165 -7.69 0.33 -15.57
C ARG A 165 -7.98 1.77 -15.96
N GLU A 166 -8.36 2.03 -17.23
CA GLU A 166 -8.67 3.35 -17.76
C GLU A 166 -9.68 4.14 -16.90
N ASP A 167 -10.76 3.49 -16.43
CA ASP A 167 -11.76 4.07 -15.53
C ASP A 167 -11.59 3.60 -14.07
N GLY A 168 -10.42 3.03 -13.75
CA GLY A 168 -10.12 2.50 -12.44
C GLY A 168 -9.94 3.60 -11.41
N GLN A 169 -10.34 3.32 -10.16
CA GLN A 169 -10.31 4.33 -9.10
C GLN A 169 -9.80 3.74 -7.78
N VAL A 170 -9.13 4.59 -7.00
CA VAL A 170 -8.67 4.30 -5.65
C VAL A 170 -9.68 4.85 -4.66
N ILE A 171 -10.09 4.03 -3.72
CA ILE A 171 -11.01 4.34 -2.64
C ILE A 171 -10.21 4.45 -1.35
N VAL A 172 -10.22 5.60 -0.72
CA VAL A 172 -9.61 5.80 0.60
C VAL A 172 -10.70 6.12 1.61
N VAL A 173 -10.68 5.41 2.72
CA VAL A 173 -11.44 5.75 3.92
C VAL A 173 -10.45 5.94 5.05
N ASP A 174 -10.42 7.11 5.63
CA ASP A 174 -9.50 7.37 6.74
C ASP A 174 -10.12 8.36 7.74
N VAL A 175 -9.41 8.63 8.83
CA VAL A 175 -9.85 9.51 9.90
C VAL A 175 -9.15 10.85 9.74
N ASP A 176 -9.92 11.95 9.86
CA ASP A 176 -9.36 13.30 9.94
C ASP A 176 -8.68 13.51 11.29
N ARG A 177 -7.39 13.20 11.33
CA ARG A 177 -6.50 13.32 12.50
C ARG A 177 -5.06 13.52 12.05
N PRO A 178 -4.17 14.01 12.94
CA PRO A 178 -2.74 13.93 12.71
C PRO A 178 -2.27 12.49 12.42
N THR A 179 -1.30 12.35 11.54
CA THR A 179 -0.84 11.03 11.07
C THR A 179 -0.19 10.20 12.16
N ASP A 180 0.38 10.80 13.20
CA ASP A 180 0.88 10.12 14.40
C ASP A 180 -0.25 9.63 15.35
N GLN A 181 -1.50 9.94 15.05
CA GLN A 181 -2.69 9.55 15.79
C GLN A 181 -3.62 8.63 14.99
N HIS A 182 -3.08 7.87 14.04
CA HIS A 182 -3.80 6.94 13.17
C HIS A 182 -4.93 7.60 12.36
N GLY A 183 -4.55 8.57 11.54
CA GLY A 183 -5.40 9.25 10.59
C GLY A 183 -4.59 10.10 9.64
N ILE A 184 -5.23 10.83 8.77
CA ILE A 184 -4.60 11.82 7.89
C ILE A 184 -5.59 12.92 7.56
N ASP A 185 -5.12 14.18 7.61
CA ASP A 185 -5.87 15.33 7.14
C ASP A 185 -6.27 15.14 5.66
N PRO A 186 -7.54 15.37 5.29
CA PRO A 186 -8.01 15.13 3.92
C PRO A 186 -7.37 16.02 2.86
N LEU A 187 -6.90 17.23 3.21
CA LEU A 187 -6.18 18.10 2.27
C LEU A 187 -4.75 17.56 2.04
N LEU A 188 -4.10 17.07 3.10
CA LEU A 188 -2.80 16.42 2.98
C LEU A 188 -2.90 15.14 2.14
N LEU A 189 -3.89 14.28 2.39
CA LEU A 189 -4.17 13.10 1.57
C LEU A 189 -4.34 13.49 0.09
N SER A 190 -5.19 14.47 -0.18
CA SER A 190 -5.48 14.92 -1.55
C SER A 190 -4.24 15.51 -2.23
N CYS A 191 -3.40 16.20 -1.47
CA CYS A 191 -2.12 16.72 -1.97
C CYS A 191 -1.17 15.56 -2.35
N GLU A 192 -0.94 14.58 -1.46
CA GLU A 192 -0.04 13.45 -1.71
C GLU A 192 -0.48 12.65 -2.95
N PHE A 193 -1.79 12.36 -3.08
CA PHE A 193 -2.33 11.69 -4.26
C PHE A 193 -2.11 12.49 -5.53
N ARG A 194 -2.40 13.79 -5.51
CA ARG A 194 -2.18 14.67 -6.68
C ARG A 194 -0.71 14.72 -7.08
N ARG A 195 0.21 14.81 -6.11
CA ARG A 195 1.66 14.82 -6.37
C ARG A 195 2.17 13.50 -6.95
N ALA A 196 1.48 12.40 -6.68
CA ALA A 196 1.79 11.10 -7.25
C ALA A 196 1.06 10.80 -8.58
N GLY A 197 0.34 11.76 -9.16
CA GLY A 197 -0.34 11.61 -10.46
C GLY A 197 -1.76 11.08 -10.38
N TYR A 198 -2.51 11.47 -9.35
CA TYR A 198 -3.94 11.15 -9.22
C TYR A 198 -4.79 12.42 -9.16
N GLU A 199 -6.05 12.29 -9.52
CA GLU A 199 -7.06 13.34 -9.44
C GLU A 199 -8.18 12.92 -8.49
N LEU A 200 -8.58 13.83 -7.58
CA LEU A 200 -9.74 13.62 -6.72
C LEU A 200 -11.02 13.68 -7.56
N VAL A 201 -11.85 12.64 -7.49
CA VAL A 201 -13.13 12.59 -8.20
C VAL A 201 -14.34 12.68 -7.29
N ALA A 202 -14.20 12.25 -6.03
CA ALA A 202 -15.25 12.39 -5.02
C ALA A 202 -14.65 12.54 -3.63
N PHE A 203 -15.28 13.36 -2.80
CA PHE A 203 -15.00 13.49 -1.39
C PHE A 203 -16.29 13.56 -0.60
N LYS A 204 -16.35 12.85 0.52
CA LYS A 204 -17.49 12.88 1.41
C LYS A 204 -17.01 12.82 2.86
N ASP A 205 -17.37 13.83 3.63
CA ASP A 205 -17.30 13.73 5.09
C ASP A 205 -18.28 12.65 5.56
N ALA A 206 -17.80 11.67 6.30
CA ALA A 206 -18.54 10.45 6.63
C ALA A 206 -18.34 10.05 8.11
N PRO A 207 -18.88 10.82 9.06
CA PRO A 207 -18.74 10.53 10.48
C PRO A 207 -19.29 9.15 10.87
N GLU A 208 -20.25 8.63 10.09
CA GLU A 208 -20.75 7.26 10.22
C GLU A 208 -19.72 6.17 9.87
N LEU A 209 -18.67 6.53 9.12
CA LEU A 209 -17.50 5.68 8.83
C LEU A 209 -16.34 5.96 9.80
N SER A 210 -16.56 6.82 10.80
CA SER A 210 -15.54 7.35 11.72
C SER A 210 -14.47 8.21 11.06
N GLY A 211 -14.79 8.88 9.95
CA GLY A 211 -13.84 9.71 9.21
C GLY A 211 -14.42 10.27 7.92
N TYR A 212 -13.74 10.07 6.83
CA TYR A 212 -14.15 10.52 5.49
C TYR A 212 -13.92 9.45 4.44
N TYR A 213 -14.56 9.65 3.29
CA TYR A 213 -14.39 8.88 2.06
C TYR A 213 -13.79 9.80 1.00
N ALA A 214 -12.72 9.35 0.34
CA ALA A 214 -12.12 10.01 -0.79
C ALA A 214 -11.94 9.01 -1.95
N GLN A 215 -12.12 9.47 -3.17
CA GLN A 215 -12.04 8.66 -4.37
C GLN A 215 -11.19 9.35 -5.41
N PHE A 216 -10.21 8.65 -5.94
CA PHE A 216 -9.23 9.17 -6.87
C PHE A 216 -9.19 8.33 -8.14
N LYS A 217 -8.92 8.94 -9.28
CA LYS A 217 -8.56 8.28 -10.54
C LYS A 217 -7.12 8.57 -10.90
N ALA A 218 -6.52 7.76 -11.76
CA ALA A 218 -5.25 8.09 -12.38
C ALA A 218 -5.40 9.36 -13.24
N ALA A 219 -4.44 10.29 -13.14
CA ALA A 219 -4.30 11.38 -14.08
C ALA A 219 -3.81 10.86 -15.46
N GLU A 220 -3.84 11.68 -16.49
CA GLU A 220 -3.36 11.29 -17.83
C GLU A 220 -1.88 10.84 -17.81
N SER A 221 -1.08 11.40 -16.92
CA SER A 221 0.31 11.03 -16.70
C SER A 221 0.66 11.15 -15.21
N ARG A 222 1.64 10.39 -14.77
CA ARG A 222 2.27 10.57 -13.46
C ARG A 222 3.60 11.28 -13.63
N PRO A 223 4.06 12.07 -12.62
CA PRO A 223 5.37 12.72 -12.66
C PRO A 223 6.49 11.67 -12.57
N GLU A 224 7.69 12.04 -13.02
CA GLU A 224 8.87 11.26 -12.68
C GLU A 224 9.14 11.39 -11.16
N PRO A 225 9.71 10.35 -10.52
CA PRO A 225 9.94 10.34 -9.07
C PRO A 225 10.66 11.58 -8.54
N GLU A 226 11.65 12.07 -9.28
CA GLU A 226 12.49 13.22 -8.92
C GLU A 226 11.76 14.56 -9.04
N GLU A 227 10.62 14.60 -9.74
CA GLU A 227 9.78 15.79 -9.90
C GLU A 227 8.74 15.94 -8.79
N ILE A 228 8.57 14.91 -7.97
CA ILE A 228 7.58 14.92 -6.89
C ILE A 228 8.06 15.85 -5.77
N ILE A 229 7.26 16.88 -5.47
CA ILE A 229 7.49 17.78 -4.35
C ILE A 229 6.61 17.33 -3.18
N PRO A 230 7.19 17.04 -2.00
CA PRO A 230 6.40 16.60 -0.83
C PRO A 230 5.34 17.62 -0.43
N CYS A 231 4.22 17.12 0.05
CA CYS A 231 3.20 17.92 0.72
C CYS A 231 3.57 18.07 2.19
N SER A 232 3.31 19.23 2.79
CA SER A 232 3.59 19.48 4.21
C SER A 232 2.30 19.33 5.03
N ALA A 233 2.43 18.70 6.19
CA ALA A 233 1.33 18.61 7.16
C ALA A 233 0.89 19.99 7.72
N ASP A 234 1.85 20.94 7.80
CA ASP A 234 1.65 22.29 8.34
C ASP A 234 1.58 23.37 7.24
N GLY A 235 1.66 22.98 5.98
CA GLY A 235 1.88 23.88 4.84
C GLY A 235 0.65 24.21 4.01
N ASP A 236 0.79 25.25 3.19
CA ASP A 236 -0.13 25.52 2.09
C ASP A 236 0.11 24.48 0.97
N ASN A 237 -0.73 23.45 0.96
CA ASN A 237 -0.64 22.36 0.00
C ASN A 237 -1.16 22.74 -1.41
N GLY A 238 -1.42 24.02 -1.65
CA GLY A 238 -1.73 24.58 -2.96
C GLY A 238 -2.98 23.93 -3.59
N VAL A 239 -4.09 23.90 -2.83
CA VAL A 239 -5.40 23.43 -3.29
C VAL A 239 -6.09 24.50 -4.10
#